data_a32e746bf26f3daf14a91f6719fa2806
#
_entry.id   a32e746bf26f3daf14a91f6719fa2806
#
_cell.length_a   1.000
_cell.length_b   1.000
_cell.length_c   1.000
_cell.angle_alpha   90.00
_cell.angle_beta   90.00
_cell.angle_gamma   90.00
#
_symmetry.space_group_name_H-M   'P 1'
#
loop_
_entity.id
_entity.type
_entity.pdbx_description
1 polymer ?
#
loop_
_entity_poly.entity_id
_entity_poly.type
_entity_poly.pdbx_seq_one_letter_code
_entity_poly.pdbx_strand_id
1 'polypeptide(L)'
;MGFPVRKFDAVIVGGGGAGLRAALQLSKSGLNCAVLSKVFPTRSHTVAAQGGISASLGNVQEDRWDWHMYDTVKGSDWLGDQDAIEFMCRAAPEAVIELEHMGMPFDRVESG
;
A
#
# COMPACT_ATOMS: atom_id res chain seq x y z
N MET A 1 -21.78 4.14 34.91
CA MET A 1 -21.45 5.04 33.82
C MET A 1 -21.11 4.19 32.59
N GLY A 2 -21.79 4.41 31.50
CA GLY A 2 -21.42 3.76 30.20
C GLY A 2 -20.34 4.53 29.49
N PHE A 3 -19.52 3.83 28.72
CA PHE A 3 -18.60 4.47 27.80
C PHE A 3 -19.36 5.03 26.59
N PRO A 4 -18.91 6.14 25.99
CA PRO A 4 -19.49 6.64 24.75
C PRO A 4 -19.33 5.61 23.62
N VAL A 5 -20.42 5.31 22.94
CA VAL A 5 -20.44 4.38 21.81
C VAL A 5 -20.60 5.16 20.51
N ARG A 6 -19.73 4.89 19.55
CA ARG A 6 -19.83 5.43 18.18
C ARG A 6 -20.00 4.28 17.21
N LYS A 7 -20.85 4.45 16.20
CA LYS A 7 -21.13 3.43 15.19
C LYS A 7 -20.59 3.87 13.84
N PHE A 8 -19.96 2.94 13.14
CA PHE A 8 -19.42 3.10 11.79
C PHE A 8 -19.76 1.86 10.97
N ASP A 9 -19.77 1.99 9.65
CA ASP A 9 -19.95 0.84 8.74
C ASP A 9 -18.74 -0.08 8.78
N ALA A 10 -17.55 0.50 8.95
CA ALA A 10 -16.30 -0.24 9.08
C ALA A 10 -15.35 0.45 10.07
N VAL A 11 -14.61 -0.36 10.82
CA VAL A 11 -13.55 0.10 11.72
C VAL A 11 -12.23 -0.55 11.27
N ILE A 12 -11.24 0.28 10.98
CA ILE A 12 -9.90 -0.13 10.55
C ILE A 12 -8.95 0.08 11.73
N VAL A 13 -8.24 -0.95 12.11
CA VAL A 13 -7.22 -0.88 13.15
C VAL A 13 -5.84 -0.80 12.51
N GLY A 14 -5.25 0.38 12.55
CA GLY A 14 -3.96 0.70 11.97
C GLY A 14 -4.03 1.83 10.94
N GLY A 15 -3.31 2.92 11.18
CA GLY A 15 -3.27 4.12 10.33
C GLY A 15 -2.01 4.21 9.45
N GLY A 16 -1.43 3.07 9.08
CA GLY A 16 -0.34 2.98 8.09
C GLY A 16 -0.88 2.94 6.65
N GLY A 17 -0.01 2.65 5.68
CA GLY A 17 -0.36 2.64 4.26
C GLY A 17 -1.52 1.70 3.93
N ALA A 18 -1.51 0.48 4.47
CA ALA A 18 -2.56 -0.51 4.23
C ALA A 18 -3.92 -0.04 4.78
N GLY A 19 -3.94 0.46 6.03
CA GLY A 19 -5.17 0.92 6.66
C GLY A 19 -5.75 2.16 5.99
N LEU A 20 -4.92 3.11 5.62
CA LEU A 20 -5.35 4.33 4.92
C LEU A 20 -5.83 4.02 3.49
N ARG A 21 -5.18 3.07 2.78
CA ARG A 21 -5.64 2.65 1.46
C ARG A 21 -7.02 1.96 1.54
N ALA A 22 -7.23 1.10 2.56
CA ALA A 22 -8.52 0.48 2.81
C ALA A 22 -9.60 1.53 3.14
N ALA A 23 -9.28 2.51 3.99
CA ALA A 23 -10.18 3.61 4.31
C ALA A 23 -10.58 4.42 3.08
N LEU A 24 -9.63 4.70 2.19
CA LEU A 24 -9.90 5.39 0.94
C LEU A 24 -10.87 4.61 0.04
N GLN A 25 -10.69 3.31 -0.09
CA GLN A 25 -11.57 2.44 -0.88
C GLN A 25 -12.99 2.39 -0.30
N LEU A 26 -13.11 2.24 1.02
CA LEU A 26 -14.39 2.23 1.71
C LEU A 26 -15.12 3.58 1.56
N SER A 27 -14.38 4.68 1.69
CA SER A 27 -14.92 6.03 1.51
C SER A 27 -15.42 6.26 0.07
N LYS A 28 -14.67 5.81 -0.93
CA LYS A 28 -15.13 5.85 -2.34
C LYS A 28 -16.41 5.05 -2.58
N SER A 29 -16.64 4.02 -1.79
CA SER A 29 -17.87 3.21 -1.82
C SER A 29 -19.03 3.84 -1.04
N GLY A 30 -18.85 5.03 -0.48
CA GLY A 30 -19.89 5.75 0.29
C GLY A 30 -20.07 5.26 1.71
N LEU A 31 -19.17 4.42 2.21
CA LEU A 31 -19.24 3.89 3.57
C LEU A 31 -18.59 4.85 4.57
N ASN A 32 -19.22 4.96 5.76
CA ASN A 32 -18.67 5.70 6.87
C ASN A 32 -17.71 4.81 7.66
N CYS A 33 -16.43 5.16 7.68
CA CYS A 33 -15.41 4.37 8.35
C CYS A 33 -14.63 5.16 9.39
N ALA A 34 -14.10 4.44 10.38
CA ALA A 34 -13.17 4.96 11.38
C ALA A 34 -11.84 4.25 11.26
N VAL A 35 -10.75 5.02 11.36
CA VAL A 35 -9.40 4.48 11.45
C VAL A 35 -8.87 4.71 12.86
N LEU A 36 -8.53 3.63 13.55
CA LEU A 36 -7.91 3.67 14.86
C LEU A 36 -6.40 3.57 14.69
N SER A 37 -5.67 4.56 15.20
CA SER A 37 -4.22 4.59 15.10
C SER A 37 -3.59 4.85 16.47
N LYS A 38 -2.52 4.12 16.78
CA LYS A 38 -1.73 4.33 17.99
C LYS A 38 -0.96 5.65 17.94
N VAL A 39 -0.46 5.99 16.74
CA VAL A 39 0.30 7.21 16.49
C VAL A 39 -0.41 8.03 15.40
N PHE A 40 -0.04 9.29 15.28
CA PHE A 40 -0.53 10.10 14.18
C PHE A 40 -0.16 9.43 12.83
N PRO A 41 -1.07 9.37 11.84
CA PRO A 41 -0.81 8.64 10.58
C PRO A 41 0.49 9.05 9.87
N THR A 42 0.90 10.33 9.96
CA THR A 42 2.16 10.83 9.41
C THR A 42 3.41 10.34 10.16
N ARG A 43 3.24 9.57 11.23
CA ARG A 43 4.32 8.90 11.97
C ARG A 43 4.29 7.39 11.86
N SER A 44 3.52 6.85 10.93
CA SER A 44 3.48 5.41 10.65
C SER A 44 4.82 4.91 10.07
N HIS A 45 5.06 3.61 10.15
CA HIS A 45 6.22 3.00 9.52
C HIS A 45 6.23 3.19 8.00
N THR A 46 5.08 3.27 7.36
CA THR A 46 4.97 3.58 5.94
C THR A 46 5.60 4.94 5.60
N VAL A 47 5.31 5.96 6.42
CA VAL A 47 5.90 7.30 6.24
C VAL A 47 7.39 7.33 6.59
N ALA A 48 7.81 6.55 7.59
CA ALA A 48 9.19 6.46 8.04
C ALA A 48 10.10 5.63 7.11
N ALA A 49 9.52 4.83 6.22
CA ALA A 49 10.28 4.01 5.29
C ALA A 49 11.00 4.88 4.24
N GLN A 50 12.23 4.51 3.90
CA GLN A 50 13.07 5.23 2.92
C GLN A 50 13.12 4.53 1.56
N GLY A 51 12.69 3.27 1.47
CA GLY A 51 12.82 2.44 0.28
C GLY A 51 11.81 2.73 -0.83
N GLY A 52 10.82 3.54 -0.57
CA GLY A 52 9.74 3.78 -1.53
C GLY A 52 8.85 2.58 -1.75
N ILE A 53 8.32 2.43 -2.96
CA ILE A 53 7.44 1.33 -3.36
C ILE A 53 8.03 0.65 -4.60
N SER A 54 8.12 -0.68 -4.57
CA SER A 54 8.65 -1.47 -5.69
C SER A 54 7.53 -1.95 -6.60
N ALA A 55 7.72 -1.76 -7.91
CA ALA A 55 6.84 -2.26 -8.95
C ALA A 55 7.61 -2.45 -10.26
N SER A 56 7.28 -3.49 -10.99
CA SER A 56 7.89 -3.78 -12.30
C SER A 56 7.24 -2.97 -13.41
N LEU A 57 7.50 -1.66 -13.45
CA LEU A 57 6.93 -0.75 -14.44
C LEU A 57 7.55 -0.92 -15.84
N GLY A 58 8.82 -1.30 -15.91
CA GLY A 58 9.53 -1.43 -17.18
C GLY A 58 9.79 -0.11 -17.91
N ASN A 59 9.69 1.02 -17.21
CA ASN A 59 9.79 2.35 -17.82
C ASN A 59 11.22 2.87 -18.01
N VAL A 60 12.18 2.38 -17.21
CA VAL A 60 13.61 2.75 -17.31
C VAL A 60 14.40 1.67 -18.02
N GLN A 61 14.12 0.44 -17.70
CA GLN A 61 14.72 -0.76 -18.29
C GLN A 61 13.67 -1.86 -18.34
N GLU A 62 13.95 -2.92 -19.10
CA GLU A 62 13.09 -4.09 -19.10
C GLU A 62 12.91 -4.63 -17.67
N ASP A 63 11.67 -4.83 -17.27
CA ASP A 63 11.32 -5.39 -15.97
C ASP A 63 10.04 -6.21 -16.09
N ARG A 64 9.85 -7.16 -15.16
CA ARG A 64 8.72 -8.09 -15.20
C ARG A 64 8.25 -8.40 -13.79
N TRP A 65 6.94 -8.60 -13.64
CA TRP A 65 6.35 -8.96 -12.36
C TRP A 65 6.87 -10.30 -11.81
N ASP A 66 7.19 -11.25 -12.66
CA ASP A 66 7.73 -12.55 -12.25
C ASP A 66 9.17 -12.46 -11.71
N TRP A 67 9.98 -11.54 -12.21
CA TRP A 67 11.27 -11.22 -11.61
C TRP A 67 11.12 -10.58 -10.24
N HIS A 68 10.18 -9.63 -10.12
CA HIS A 68 9.84 -9.01 -8.83
C HIS A 68 9.35 -10.06 -7.83
N MET A 69 8.50 -11.00 -8.26
CA MET A 69 8.04 -12.12 -7.43
C MET A 69 9.21 -13.00 -6.98
N TYR A 70 10.10 -13.38 -7.88
CA TYR A 70 11.27 -14.21 -7.54
C TYR A 70 12.14 -13.51 -6.47
N ASP A 71 12.47 -12.25 -6.67
CA ASP A 71 13.28 -11.48 -5.72
C ASP A 71 12.59 -11.35 -4.36
N THR A 72 11.28 -11.17 -4.34
CA THR A 72 10.50 -11.07 -3.11
C THR A 72 10.44 -12.40 -2.35
N VAL A 73 10.19 -13.50 -3.04
CA VAL A 73 10.19 -14.85 -2.44
C VAL A 73 11.57 -15.17 -1.86
N LYS A 74 12.63 -14.91 -2.63
CA LYS A 74 14.01 -15.10 -2.18
C LYS A 74 14.35 -14.19 -1.00
N GLY A 75 13.98 -12.92 -1.06
CA GLY A 75 14.22 -11.94 0.02
C GLY A 75 13.48 -12.26 1.31
N SER A 76 12.38 -12.99 1.24
CA SER A 76 11.65 -13.51 2.41
C SER A 76 12.18 -14.84 2.94
N ASP A 77 13.37 -15.28 2.51
CA ASP A 77 13.94 -16.58 2.85
C ASP A 77 13.00 -17.78 2.57
N TRP A 78 12.17 -17.67 1.54
CA TRP A 78 11.17 -18.68 1.13
C TRP A 78 10.07 -18.92 2.19
N LEU A 79 9.95 -18.04 3.17
CA LEU A 79 8.95 -18.15 4.25
C LEU A 79 7.64 -17.39 3.92
N GLY A 80 7.65 -16.53 2.93
CA GLY A 80 6.48 -15.76 2.53
C GLY A 80 5.40 -16.62 1.88
N ASP A 81 4.15 -16.17 1.98
CA ASP A 81 3.03 -16.74 1.23
C ASP A 81 3.19 -16.39 -0.25
N GLN A 82 3.50 -17.39 -1.08
CA GLN A 82 3.84 -17.18 -2.48
C GLN A 82 2.65 -16.73 -3.32
N ASP A 83 1.44 -17.13 -2.99
CA ASP A 83 0.23 -16.68 -3.67
C ASP A 83 -0.03 -15.19 -3.40
N ALA A 84 0.16 -14.77 -2.15
CA ALA A 84 0.05 -13.37 -1.78
C ALA A 84 1.15 -12.51 -2.44
N ILE A 85 2.38 -13.02 -2.52
CA ILE A 85 3.50 -12.35 -3.19
C ILE A 85 3.23 -12.21 -4.68
N GLU A 86 2.74 -13.27 -5.35
CA GLU A 86 2.36 -13.21 -6.77
C GLU A 86 1.31 -12.13 -7.00
N PHE A 87 0.24 -12.14 -6.21
CA PHE A 87 -0.82 -11.14 -6.30
C PHE A 87 -0.26 -9.71 -6.16
N MET A 88 0.57 -9.49 -5.13
CA MET A 88 1.20 -8.19 -4.89
C MET A 88 2.04 -7.73 -6.09
N CYS A 89 2.92 -8.59 -6.60
CA CYS A 89 3.81 -8.24 -7.68
C CYS A 89 3.08 -7.98 -9.00
N ARG A 90 2.01 -8.70 -9.27
CA ARG A 90 1.14 -8.47 -10.44
C ARG A 90 0.36 -7.17 -10.34
N ALA A 91 -0.15 -6.84 -9.15
CA ALA A 91 -0.97 -5.65 -8.92
C ALA A 91 -0.13 -4.37 -8.72
N ALA A 92 1.14 -4.47 -8.33
CA ALA A 92 1.99 -3.34 -7.98
C ALA A 92 2.09 -2.27 -9.09
N PRO A 93 2.26 -2.59 -10.39
CA PRO A 93 2.35 -1.57 -11.43
C PRO A 93 1.10 -0.70 -11.51
N GLU A 94 -0.07 -1.30 -11.50
CA GLU A 94 -1.34 -0.57 -11.54
C GLU A 94 -1.54 0.28 -10.27
N ALA A 95 -1.20 -0.27 -9.10
CA ALA A 95 -1.30 0.44 -7.83
C ALA A 95 -0.41 1.68 -7.78
N VAL A 96 0.81 1.62 -8.33
CA VAL A 96 1.72 2.78 -8.41
C VAL A 96 1.15 3.87 -9.32
N ILE A 97 0.63 3.50 -10.48
CA ILE A 97 -0.01 4.44 -11.42
C ILE A 97 -1.25 5.07 -10.77
N GLU A 98 -2.06 4.29 -10.07
CA GLU A 98 -3.23 4.80 -9.33
C GLU A 98 -2.81 5.84 -8.29
N LEU A 99 -1.76 5.57 -7.50
CA LEU A 99 -1.23 6.50 -6.51
C LEU A 99 -0.73 7.80 -7.16
N GLU A 100 -0.05 7.70 -8.30
CA GLU A 100 0.38 8.89 -9.06
C GLU A 100 -0.82 9.74 -9.49
N HIS A 101 -1.86 9.12 -10.03
CA HIS A 101 -3.09 9.82 -10.42
C HIS A 101 -3.82 10.45 -9.22
N MET A 102 -3.62 9.94 -8.02
CA MET A 102 -4.12 10.55 -6.77
C MET A 102 -3.26 11.71 -6.28
N GLY A 103 -2.14 12.02 -6.94
CA GLY A 103 -1.25 13.12 -6.62
C GLY A 103 0.01 12.75 -5.86
N MET A 104 0.38 11.45 -5.80
CA MET A 104 1.67 11.06 -5.22
C MET A 104 2.82 11.59 -6.07
N PRO A 105 3.70 12.45 -5.54
CA PRO A 105 4.81 13.04 -6.29
C PRO A 105 6.01 12.08 -6.31
N PHE A 106 5.95 11.05 -7.13
CA PHE A 106 7.09 10.15 -7.32
C PHE A 106 8.29 10.88 -7.95
N ASP A 107 9.50 10.52 -7.50
CA ASP A 107 10.72 10.95 -8.16
C ASP A 107 10.80 10.39 -9.58
N ARG A 108 11.38 11.19 -10.49
CA ARG A 108 11.52 10.81 -11.90
C ARG A 108 12.97 10.89 -12.33
N VAL A 109 13.33 10.05 -13.28
CA VAL A 109 14.61 10.16 -14.00
C VAL A 109 14.51 11.23 -15.09
N GLU A 110 15.66 11.72 -15.60
CA GLU A 110 15.70 12.79 -16.63
C GLU A 110 14.91 12.47 -17.90
N SER A 111 14.76 11.19 -18.22
CA SER A 111 14.02 10.73 -19.40
C SER A 111 12.50 10.62 -19.20
N GLY A 112 11.99 10.85 -18.01
CA GLY A 112 10.53 10.80 -17.73
C GLY A 112 10.09 9.91 -16.61
#